data_9c282f2c7c7bf6090fc24e7eb09c79b3
#
_entry.id   9c282f2c7c7bf6090fc24e7eb09c79b3
#
_cell.length_a   1.000
_cell.length_b   1.000
_cell.length_c   1.000
_cell.angle_alpha   90.00
_cell.angle_beta   90.00
_cell.angle_gamma   90.00
#
_symmetry.space_group_name_H-M   'P 1'
#
loop_
_entity.id
_entity.type
_entity.pdbx_description
1 polymer ?
#
loop_
_entity_poly.entity_id
_entity_poly.type
_entity_poly.pdbx_seq_one_letter_code
_entity_poly.pdbx_strand_id
1 'polypeptide(L)'
;RLLDLSEEDKIADRRFYDLPDILRKGDVLVFNDTKVFPARLYGNKEKTGAEIEVFLLRELNRDLRIWDVLVDPARKIRIGNKLYFGEDDSLVAEVIDNTTSRGRTLRFLFDGEYDEFKKLLYGLGETPLPRTITRKVEPEDEERYQTIFARYEGAVAAPTAGLHFSRELMKRMEIKGIDFAYITLHVGLGNFREVDVEDLTKHKMDSEQMLVTQQLVDFVNKAKDENRQVCAVGTSVMRAIESTVSTDGHMKTYSGWTNKFIFPPYDFTVATSLISNFHMPLSTMLMMVAA
;
A
#
# COMPACT_ATOMS: atom_id res chain seq x y z
N ARG A 1 -3.18 9.93 19.09
CA ARG A 1 -2.07 9.73 20.05
C ARG A 1 -0.81 9.35 19.26
N LEU A 2 0.34 9.72 19.77
CA LEU A 2 1.67 9.41 19.22
C LEU A 2 2.53 8.88 20.35
N LEU A 3 3.11 7.70 20.17
CA LEU A 3 4.16 7.18 21.06
C LEU A 3 5.49 7.63 20.49
N ASP A 4 6.18 8.51 21.22
CA ASP A 4 7.47 9.07 20.83
C ASP A 4 8.60 8.26 21.47
N LEU A 5 9.44 7.67 20.61
CA LEU A 5 10.60 6.84 20.95
C LEU A 5 11.90 7.45 20.41
N SER A 6 11.90 8.76 20.10
CA SER A 6 13.03 9.43 19.46
C SER A 6 14.23 9.69 20.41
N GLU A 7 14.00 9.61 21.71
CA GLU A 7 15.06 9.69 22.72
C GLU A 7 15.34 8.29 23.28
N GLU A 8 16.63 7.93 23.36
CA GLU A 8 17.08 6.66 23.91
C GLU A 8 16.57 6.48 25.36
N ASP A 9 16.07 5.30 25.68
CA ASP A 9 15.52 4.94 27.00
C ASP A 9 14.32 5.77 27.50
N LYS A 10 13.69 6.58 26.63
CA LYS A 10 12.57 7.42 27.01
C LYS A 10 11.36 7.20 26.09
N ILE A 11 10.26 6.84 26.71
CA ILE A 11 8.96 6.71 26.05
C ILE A 11 8.11 7.91 26.44
N ALA A 12 7.66 8.71 25.47
CA ALA A 12 6.75 9.82 25.71
C ALA A 12 5.41 9.63 25.01
N ASP A 13 4.32 9.85 25.72
CA ASP A 13 2.97 9.87 25.15
C ASP A 13 2.63 11.30 24.71
N ARG A 14 2.41 11.46 23.40
CA ARG A 14 2.15 12.74 22.74
C ARG A 14 0.88 12.68 21.89
N ARG A 15 0.49 13.80 21.34
CA ARG A 15 -0.50 13.89 20.27
C ARG A 15 0.21 13.96 18.92
N PHE A 16 -0.38 13.40 17.89
CA PHE A 16 0.20 13.50 16.54
C PHE A 16 0.37 14.95 16.05
N TYR A 17 -0.48 15.84 16.55
CA TYR A 17 -0.41 17.28 16.33
C TYR A 17 0.87 17.93 16.87
N ASP A 18 1.57 17.28 17.82
CA ASP A 18 2.83 17.76 18.41
C ASP A 18 4.06 17.41 17.55
N LEU A 19 3.86 16.68 16.42
CA LEU A 19 4.95 16.25 15.54
C LEU A 19 5.90 17.39 15.12
N PRO A 20 5.45 18.62 14.81
CA PRO A 20 6.32 19.72 14.53
C PRO A 20 7.31 20.07 15.67
N ASP A 21 6.98 19.73 16.92
CA ASP A 21 7.86 20.02 18.06
C ASP A 21 8.97 18.97 18.21
N ILE A 22 8.77 17.77 17.64
CA ILE A 22 9.74 16.68 17.63
C ILE A 22 10.73 16.86 16.48
N LEU A 23 10.22 17.23 15.29
CA LEU A 23 11.02 17.40 14.07
C LEU A 23 11.77 18.74 14.09
N ARG A 24 12.90 18.80 13.40
CA ARG A 24 13.75 19.98 13.30
C ARG A 24 13.60 20.65 11.94
N LYS A 25 13.89 21.95 11.87
CA LYS A 25 14.01 22.66 10.60
C LYS A 25 15.03 21.96 9.70
N GLY A 26 14.64 21.68 8.48
CA GLY A 26 15.45 20.98 7.48
C GLY A 26 15.29 19.47 7.48
N ASP A 27 14.56 18.87 8.44
CA ASP A 27 14.20 17.46 8.37
C ASP A 27 13.31 17.20 7.15
N VAL A 28 13.44 16.01 6.57
CA VAL A 28 12.69 15.57 5.40
C VAL A 28 11.73 14.47 5.79
N LEU A 29 10.45 14.68 5.54
CA LEU A 29 9.44 13.63 5.61
C LEU A 29 9.20 13.05 4.22
N VAL A 30 9.36 11.74 4.06
CA VAL A 30 9.06 11.02 2.82
C VAL A 30 7.74 10.29 2.98
N PHE A 31 6.81 10.56 2.06
CA PHE A 31 5.45 9.98 2.04
C PHE A 31 5.27 9.02 0.87
N ASN A 32 4.26 8.17 0.97
CA ASN A 32 3.79 7.35 -0.13
C ASN A 32 2.52 7.97 -0.73
N ASP A 33 2.60 8.44 -1.98
CA ASP A 33 1.51 9.11 -2.68
C ASP A 33 0.60 8.17 -3.49
N THR A 34 0.66 6.88 -3.19
CA THR A 34 -0.24 5.90 -3.80
C THR A 34 -1.70 6.19 -3.45
N LYS A 35 -2.59 5.90 -4.41
CA LYS A 35 -4.04 6.06 -4.24
C LYS A 35 -4.72 4.69 -4.26
N VAL A 36 -5.60 4.46 -3.28
CA VAL A 36 -6.43 3.26 -3.20
C VAL A 36 -7.56 3.35 -4.21
N PHE A 37 -7.87 2.22 -4.87
CA PHE A 37 -9.03 2.10 -5.75
C PHE A 37 -10.07 1.14 -5.15
N PRO A 38 -11.36 1.19 -5.58
CA PRO A 38 -12.41 0.33 -5.06
C PRO A 38 -12.21 -1.11 -5.53
N ALA A 39 -11.46 -1.88 -4.75
CA ALA A 39 -10.93 -3.18 -5.13
C ALA A 39 -11.82 -4.36 -4.78
N ARG A 40 -12.87 -4.18 -3.96
CA ARG A 40 -13.73 -5.29 -3.51
C ARG A 40 -15.03 -5.32 -4.28
N LEU A 41 -15.29 -6.43 -4.96
CA LEU A 41 -16.49 -6.67 -5.75
C LEU A 41 -17.29 -7.81 -5.13
N TYR A 42 -18.60 -7.66 -5.12
CA TYR A 42 -19.54 -8.73 -4.78
C TYR A 42 -20.36 -9.12 -6.00
N GLY A 43 -20.59 -10.40 -6.18
CA GLY A 43 -21.31 -10.90 -7.32
C GLY A 43 -21.79 -12.33 -7.12
N ASN A 44 -22.20 -12.96 -8.21
CA ASN A 44 -22.76 -14.29 -8.18
C ASN A 44 -22.06 -15.19 -9.20
N LYS A 45 -21.92 -16.45 -8.83
CA LYS A 45 -21.40 -17.49 -9.73
C LYS A 45 -22.48 -17.97 -10.70
N GLU A 46 -22.11 -18.10 -11.97
CA GLU A 46 -22.96 -18.75 -13.00
C GLU A 46 -23.55 -20.08 -12.51
N LYS A 47 -24.73 -20.41 -12.96
CA LYS A 47 -25.47 -21.65 -12.73
C LYS A 47 -25.97 -21.89 -11.30
N THR A 48 -25.26 -21.47 -10.31
CA THR A 48 -25.60 -21.74 -8.91
C THR A 48 -26.19 -20.53 -8.19
N GLY A 49 -25.95 -19.30 -8.71
CA GLY A 49 -26.31 -18.05 -8.04
C GLY A 49 -25.58 -17.85 -6.71
N ALA A 50 -24.55 -18.66 -6.41
CA ALA A 50 -23.83 -18.55 -5.16
C ALA A 50 -23.11 -17.20 -5.08
N GLU A 51 -23.30 -16.51 -3.97
CA GLU A 51 -22.57 -15.25 -3.66
C GLU A 51 -21.07 -15.49 -3.64
N ILE A 52 -20.33 -14.54 -4.22
CA ILE A 52 -18.89 -14.55 -4.28
C ILE A 52 -18.33 -13.15 -3.98
N GLU A 53 -17.15 -13.12 -3.37
CA GLU A 53 -16.31 -11.91 -3.25
C GLU A 53 -15.13 -12.04 -4.22
N VAL A 54 -14.87 -10.99 -4.96
CA VAL A 54 -13.67 -10.83 -5.78
C VAL A 54 -12.91 -9.61 -5.29
N PHE A 55 -11.63 -9.79 -4.94
CA PHE A 55 -10.76 -8.73 -4.51
C PHE A 55 -9.70 -8.49 -5.58
N LEU A 56 -9.80 -7.36 -6.27
CA LEU A 56 -8.86 -6.95 -7.32
C LEU A 56 -7.49 -6.68 -6.70
N LEU A 57 -6.43 -7.21 -7.30
CA LEU A 57 -5.06 -6.97 -6.87
C LEU A 57 -4.33 -6.03 -7.83
N ARG A 58 -4.31 -6.39 -9.10
CA ARG A 58 -3.63 -5.63 -10.15
C ARG A 58 -4.16 -5.99 -11.53
N GLU A 59 -4.07 -5.03 -12.44
CA GLU A 59 -4.31 -5.25 -13.84
C GLU A 59 -3.06 -5.88 -14.50
N LEU A 60 -3.24 -7.03 -15.14
CA LEU A 60 -2.19 -7.74 -15.84
C LEU A 60 -2.11 -7.35 -17.32
N ASN A 61 -3.25 -7.09 -17.94
CA ASN A 61 -3.35 -6.68 -19.33
C ASN A 61 -4.57 -5.79 -19.53
N ARG A 62 -4.31 -4.54 -19.93
CA ARG A 62 -5.34 -3.52 -20.13
C ARG A 62 -6.24 -3.84 -21.34
N ASP A 63 -5.64 -4.21 -22.46
CA ASP A 63 -6.38 -4.41 -23.72
C ASP A 63 -7.31 -5.62 -23.63
N LEU A 64 -6.87 -6.67 -22.95
CA LEU A 64 -7.64 -7.89 -22.72
C LEU A 64 -8.45 -7.84 -21.43
N ARG A 65 -8.38 -6.77 -20.64
CA ARG A 65 -9.07 -6.59 -19.35
C ARG A 65 -8.80 -7.75 -18.38
N ILE A 66 -7.54 -8.18 -18.31
CA ILE A 66 -7.09 -9.30 -17.47
C ILE A 66 -6.58 -8.77 -16.14
N TRP A 67 -7.08 -9.35 -15.05
CA TRP A 67 -6.76 -8.96 -13.69
C TRP A 67 -6.33 -10.15 -12.84
N ASP A 68 -5.34 -9.93 -11.98
CA ASP A 68 -5.01 -10.81 -10.87
C ASP A 68 -5.89 -10.45 -9.68
N VAL A 69 -6.52 -11.46 -9.07
CA VAL A 69 -7.54 -11.25 -8.02
C VAL A 69 -7.46 -12.33 -6.95
N LEU A 70 -8.00 -12.03 -5.77
CA LEU A 70 -8.39 -13.05 -4.81
C LEU A 70 -9.89 -13.29 -4.90
N VAL A 71 -10.32 -14.51 -4.59
CA VAL A 71 -11.73 -14.89 -4.61
C VAL A 71 -12.14 -15.61 -3.32
N ASP A 72 -13.39 -15.41 -2.92
CA ASP A 72 -14.02 -16.13 -1.81
C ASP A 72 -15.47 -16.48 -2.15
N PRO A 73 -15.90 -17.75 -1.97
CA PRO A 73 -15.14 -18.93 -1.53
C PRO A 73 -14.31 -19.56 -2.65
N ALA A 74 -13.01 -19.63 -2.50
CA ALA A 74 -12.07 -20.06 -3.54
C ALA A 74 -12.32 -21.50 -4.05
N ARG A 75 -12.79 -22.40 -3.19
CA ARG A 75 -13.05 -23.82 -3.54
C ARG A 75 -14.16 -23.96 -4.60
N LYS A 76 -15.07 -22.99 -4.68
CA LYS A 76 -16.22 -23.02 -5.60
C LYS A 76 -15.93 -22.34 -6.93
N ILE A 77 -14.85 -21.58 -7.05
CA ILE A 77 -14.50 -20.76 -8.21
C ILE A 77 -13.33 -21.42 -8.95
N ARG A 78 -13.60 -21.96 -10.15
CA ARG A 78 -12.67 -22.74 -10.96
C ARG A 78 -12.51 -22.13 -12.34
N ILE A 79 -11.43 -22.47 -13.03
CA ILE A 79 -11.19 -22.09 -14.43
C ILE A 79 -12.42 -22.41 -15.27
N GLY A 80 -12.80 -21.49 -16.16
CA GLY A 80 -13.98 -21.58 -17.03
C GLY A 80 -15.30 -21.14 -16.36
N ASN A 81 -15.32 -20.85 -15.05
CA ASN A 81 -16.52 -20.27 -14.44
C ASN A 81 -16.70 -18.82 -14.87
N LYS A 82 -17.95 -18.41 -15.07
CA LYS A 82 -18.34 -17.01 -15.20
C LYS A 82 -18.86 -16.48 -13.89
N LEU A 83 -18.49 -15.24 -13.61
CA LEU A 83 -18.84 -14.47 -12.42
C LEU A 83 -19.58 -13.22 -12.88
N TYR A 84 -20.71 -12.93 -12.27
CA TYR A 84 -21.62 -11.87 -12.63
C TYR A 84 -21.67 -10.81 -11.54
N PHE A 85 -21.59 -9.55 -11.94
CA PHE A 85 -21.55 -8.39 -11.04
C PHE A 85 -22.58 -7.34 -11.46
N GLY A 86 -23.15 -6.63 -10.48
CA GLY A 86 -24.18 -5.63 -10.69
C GLY A 86 -25.59 -6.22 -10.69
N GLU A 87 -26.61 -5.36 -10.54
CA GLU A 87 -28.01 -5.78 -10.41
C GLU A 87 -28.51 -6.52 -11.65
N ASP A 88 -28.08 -6.11 -12.84
CA ASP A 88 -28.53 -6.67 -14.12
C ASP A 88 -27.41 -7.47 -14.82
N ASP A 89 -26.51 -8.09 -14.05
CA ASP A 89 -25.34 -8.76 -14.60
C ASP A 89 -24.53 -7.86 -15.56
N SER A 90 -24.48 -6.57 -15.24
CA SER A 90 -23.91 -5.52 -16.09
C SER A 90 -22.42 -5.70 -16.37
N LEU A 91 -21.72 -6.48 -15.54
CA LEU A 91 -20.32 -6.84 -15.74
C LEU A 91 -20.13 -8.34 -15.51
N VAL A 92 -19.47 -9.00 -16.46
CA VAL A 92 -19.18 -10.43 -16.41
C VAL A 92 -17.68 -10.66 -16.45
N ALA A 93 -17.17 -11.58 -15.66
CA ALA A 93 -15.79 -12.03 -15.73
C ALA A 93 -15.71 -13.55 -15.92
N GLU A 94 -14.69 -14.00 -16.63
CA GLU A 94 -14.35 -15.41 -16.79
C GLU A 94 -13.06 -15.73 -16.03
N VAL A 95 -13.07 -16.81 -15.28
CA VAL A 95 -11.88 -17.32 -14.61
C VAL A 95 -10.99 -18.03 -15.63
N ILE A 96 -9.83 -17.47 -15.94
CA ILE A 96 -8.95 -18.02 -16.98
C ILE A 96 -7.74 -18.76 -16.41
N ASP A 97 -7.35 -18.50 -15.14
CA ASP A 97 -6.23 -19.19 -14.49
C ASP A 97 -6.37 -19.21 -12.95
N ASN A 98 -5.63 -20.11 -12.31
CA ASN A 98 -5.43 -20.20 -10.85
C ASN A 98 -4.00 -19.83 -10.51
N THR A 99 -3.80 -18.79 -9.69
CA THR A 99 -2.46 -18.32 -9.32
C THR A 99 -1.99 -18.82 -7.97
N THR A 100 -2.89 -18.88 -6.99
CA THR A 100 -2.64 -19.39 -5.63
C THR A 100 -3.88 -20.13 -5.10
N SER A 101 -3.86 -20.57 -3.84
CA SER A 101 -5.02 -21.23 -3.21
C SER A 101 -6.30 -20.38 -3.27
N ARG A 102 -6.19 -19.04 -3.17
CA ARG A 102 -7.29 -18.08 -3.30
C ARG A 102 -7.16 -17.16 -4.52
N GLY A 103 -6.01 -17.18 -5.19
CA GLY A 103 -5.73 -16.34 -6.35
C GLY A 103 -6.33 -16.89 -7.63
N ARG A 104 -6.85 -16.00 -8.45
CA ARG A 104 -7.38 -16.28 -9.81
C ARG A 104 -6.92 -15.18 -10.76
N THR A 105 -6.85 -15.55 -12.01
CA THR A 105 -6.80 -14.57 -13.10
C THR A 105 -8.18 -14.48 -13.74
N LEU A 106 -8.73 -13.28 -13.75
CA LEU A 106 -10.01 -12.99 -14.39
C LEU A 106 -9.82 -12.23 -15.68
N ARG A 107 -10.62 -12.57 -16.69
CA ARG A 107 -10.83 -11.75 -17.87
C ARG A 107 -12.24 -11.17 -17.81
N PHE A 108 -12.34 -9.84 -17.74
CA PHE A 108 -13.63 -9.16 -17.81
C PHE A 108 -14.13 -9.10 -19.25
N LEU A 109 -15.36 -9.53 -19.43
CA LEU A 109 -16.06 -9.54 -20.71
C LEU A 109 -16.89 -8.26 -20.81
N PHE A 110 -16.38 -7.29 -21.52
CA PHE A 110 -17.04 -5.99 -21.69
C PHE A 110 -16.85 -5.52 -23.14
N ASP A 111 -17.96 -5.16 -23.79
CA ASP A 111 -17.97 -4.64 -25.15
C ASP A 111 -18.06 -3.11 -25.09
N GLY A 112 -16.95 -2.42 -25.25
CA GLY A 112 -16.83 -0.97 -25.14
C GLY A 112 -15.41 -0.51 -24.84
N GLU A 113 -15.26 0.80 -24.71
CA GLU A 113 -13.98 1.43 -24.42
C GLU A 113 -13.47 1.12 -23.01
N TYR A 114 -12.16 1.17 -22.86
CA TYR A 114 -11.53 0.86 -21.57
C TYR A 114 -11.98 1.79 -20.42
N ASP A 115 -12.18 3.05 -20.70
CA ASP A 115 -12.59 4.03 -19.67
C ASP A 115 -14.03 3.78 -19.21
N GLU A 116 -14.91 3.31 -20.11
CA GLU A 116 -16.27 2.89 -19.77
C GLU A 116 -16.24 1.62 -18.90
N PHE A 117 -15.42 0.63 -19.30
CA PHE A 117 -15.19 -0.56 -18.50
C PHE A 117 -14.69 -0.22 -17.10
N LYS A 118 -13.68 0.64 -17.00
CA LYS A 118 -13.09 1.02 -15.71
C LYS A 118 -14.09 1.76 -14.83
N LYS A 119 -14.90 2.65 -15.43
CA LYS A 119 -15.96 3.36 -14.71
C LYS A 119 -17.00 2.39 -14.14
N LEU A 120 -17.42 1.40 -14.91
CA LEU A 120 -18.36 0.37 -14.47
C LEU A 120 -17.74 -0.50 -13.36
N LEU A 121 -16.50 -1.01 -13.57
CA LEU A 121 -15.78 -1.82 -12.60
C LEU A 121 -15.65 -1.11 -11.24
N TYR A 122 -15.28 0.16 -11.26
CA TYR A 122 -15.11 0.96 -10.05
C TYR A 122 -16.43 1.39 -9.42
N GLY A 123 -17.47 1.58 -10.22
CA GLY A 123 -18.82 1.84 -9.71
C GLY A 123 -19.44 0.65 -8.98
N LEU A 124 -19.03 -0.58 -9.33
CA LEU A 124 -19.43 -1.81 -8.67
C LEU A 124 -18.53 -2.17 -7.48
N GLY A 125 -17.33 -1.59 -7.42
CA GLY A 125 -16.35 -1.86 -6.39
C GLY A 125 -16.60 -1.07 -5.11
N GLU A 126 -16.20 -1.65 -3.99
CA GLU A 126 -16.19 -1.00 -2.68
C GLU A 126 -14.76 -0.70 -2.22
N THR A 127 -14.63 0.32 -1.36
CA THR A 127 -13.37 0.64 -0.67
C THR A 127 -12.86 -0.59 0.08
N PRO A 128 -11.61 -1.01 -0.14
CA PRO A 128 -11.08 -2.25 0.42
C PRO A 128 -10.63 -2.08 1.88
N LEU A 129 -11.57 -1.76 2.77
CA LEU A 129 -11.29 -1.60 4.19
C LEU A 129 -10.66 -2.87 4.78
N PRO A 130 -9.74 -2.74 5.75
CA PRO A 130 -9.17 -3.87 6.47
C PRO A 130 -10.26 -4.73 7.11
N ARG A 131 -10.08 -6.05 7.13
CA ARG A 131 -11.04 -6.99 7.75
C ARG A 131 -11.25 -6.79 9.25
N THR A 132 -10.37 -6.06 9.91
CA THR A 132 -10.53 -5.63 11.31
C THR A 132 -11.66 -4.61 11.50
N ILE A 133 -12.08 -3.93 10.41
CA ILE A 133 -13.27 -3.07 10.39
C ILE A 133 -14.45 -3.95 9.94
N THR A 134 -15.30 -4.34 10.90
CA THR A 134 -16.38 -5.32 10.69
C THR A 134 -17.70 -4.72 10.23
N ARG A 135 -17.86 -3.39 10.29
CA ARG A 135 -19.03 -2.71 9.74
C ARG A 135 -19.01 -2.71 8.20
N LYS A 136 -20.14 -2.50 7.60
CA LYS A 136 -20.23 -2.27 6.14
C LYS A 136 -19.47 -1.01 5.74
N VAL A 137 -19.02 -1.00 4.49
CA VAL A 137 -18.42 0.19 3.87
C VAL A 137 -19.48 1.27 3.72
N GLU A 138 -19.12 2.49 4.05
CA GLU A 138 -19.94 3.70 3.93
C GLU A 138 -19.37 4.60 2.81
N PRO A 139 -20.16 5.46 2.18
CA PRO A 139 -19.67 6.32 1.10
C PRO A 139 -18.47 7.19 1.50
N GLU A 140 -18.43 7.64 2.75
CA GLU A 140 -17.35 8.46 3.29
C GLU A 140 -16.01 7.71 3.40
N ASP A 141 -16.04 6.38 3.39
CA ASP A 141 -14.81 5.57 3.49
C ASP A 141 -13.93 5.71 2.25
N GLU A 142 -14.49 6.01 1.09
CA GLU A 142 -13.72 6.27 -0.12
C GLU A 142 -12.74 7.43 0.11
N GLU A 143 -13.19 8.52 0.74
CA GLU A 143 -12.34 9.66 1.06
C GLU A 143 -11.50 9.40 2.31
N ARG A 144 -12.06 8.79 3.36
CA ARG A 144 -11.38 8.57 4.64
C ARG A 144 -10.27 7.53 4.58
N TYR A 145 -10.35 6.58 3.66
CA TYR A 145 -9.31 5.56 3.44
C TYR A 145 -8.32 5.99 2.34
N GLN A 146 -8.05 7.29 2.25
CA GLN A 146 -7.06 7.92 1.39
C GLN A 146 -6.21 8.91 2.20
N THR A 147 -4.94 9.04 1.86
CA THR A 147 -4.13 10.14 2.36
C THR A 147 -4.48 11.43 1.63
N ILE A 148 -4.23 12.58 2.27
CA ILE A 148 -4.47 13.90 1.64
C ILE A 148 -3.56 14.18 0.44
N PHE A 149 -2.51 13.38 0.26
CA PHE A 149 -1.54 13.46 -0.83
C PHE A 149 -1.62 12.27 -1.79
N ALA A 150 -2.66 11.43 -1.71
CA ALA A 150 -2.90 10.33 -2.63
C ALA A 150 -3.00 10.84 -4.08
N ARG A 151 -2.19 10.30 -4.98
CA ARG A 151 -2.05 10.78 -6.36
C ARG A 151 -2.12 9.67 -7.41
N TYR A 152 -1.32 8.63 -7.26
CA TYR A 152 -1.18 7.57 -8.26
C TYR A 152 -1.92 6.32 -7.84
N GLU A 153 -2.95 5.97 -8.60
CA GLU A 153 -3.81 4.82 -8.35
C GLU A 153 -3.10 3.49 -8.59
N GLY A 154 -3.36 2.51 -7.73
CA GLY A 154 -2.82 1.15 -7.86
C GLY A 154 -2.74 0.39 -6.54
N ALA A 155 -3.04 1.02 -5.41
CA ALA A 155 -3.03 0.37 -4.11
C ALA A 155 -4.38 -0.24 -3.75
N VAL A 156 -4.34 -1.36 -3.05
CA VAL A 156 -5.51 -2.02 -2.43
C VAL A 156 -5.54 -1.85 -0.92
N ALA A 157 -4.56 -1.13 -0.37
CA ALA A 157 -4.52 -0.72 1.03
C ALA A 157 -3.89 0.67 1.15
N ALA A 158 -4.42 1.50 2.02
CA ALA A 158 -3.88 2.83 2.28
C ALA A 158 -2.55 2.76 3.05
N PRO A 159 -1.58 3.66 2.78
CA PRO A 159 -0.41 3.84 3.62
C PRO A 159 -0.83 4.52 4.92
N THR A 160 -1.26 3.71 5.90
CA THR A 160 -2.03 4.14 7.08
C THR A 160 -1.33 5.16 7.96
N ALA A 161 0.00 5.16 8.03
CA ALA A 161 0.75 6.20 8.75
C ALA A 161 0.50 7.60 8.16
N GLY A 162 0.27 7.69 6.85
CA GLY A 162 -0.07 8.93 6.15
C GLY A 162 -1.46 9.48 6.48
N LEU A 163 -2.39 8.62 6.93
CA LEU A 163 -3.76 9.04 7.27
C LEU A 163 -3.84 9.99 8.47
N HIS A 164 -2.80 10.02 9.31
CA HIS A 164 -2.72 10.90 10.47
C HIS A 164 -2.40 12.36 10.11
N PHE A 165 -1.95 12.61 8.88
CA PHE A 165 -1.57 13.94 8.43
C PHE A 165 -2.78 14.71 7.91
N SER A 166 -3.02 15.88 8.49
CA SER A 166 -3.99 16.85 7.98
C SER A 166 -3.28 17.95 7.17
N ARG A 167 -4.04 18.63 6.32
CA ARG A 167 -3.52 19.79 5.57
C ARG A 167 -3.00 20.90 6.49
N GLU A 168 -3.66 21.09 7.62
CA GLU A 168 -3.24 22.04 8.65
C GLU A 168 -1.90 21.64 9.27
N LEU A 169 -1.74 20.38 9.66
CA LEU A 169 -0.49 19.88 10.23
C LEU A 169 0.67 20.00 9.23
N MET A 170 0.46 19.62 7.98
CA MET A 170 1.47 19.77 6.94
C MET A 170 1.85 21.25 6.74
N LYS A 171 0.89 22.16 6.75
CA LYS A 171 1.17 23.61 6.64
C LYS A 171 2.00 24.13 7.81
N ARG A 172 1.72 23.69 9.04
CA ARG A 172 2.54 24.05 10.22
C ARG A 172 3.98 23.56 10.09
N MET A 173 4.17 22.33 9.60
CA MET A 173 5.51 21.76 9.37
C MET A 173 6.26 22.49 8.26
N GLU A 174 5.58 22.82 7.16
CA GLU A 174 6.15 23.61 6.06
C GLU A 174 6.63 24.99 6.55
N ILE A 175 5.82 25.69 7.36
CA ILE A 175 6.20 26.98 7.98
C ILE A 175 7.41 26.84 8.89
N LYS A 176 7.54 25.71 9.60
CA LYS A 176 8.72 25.41 10.42
C LYS A 176 9.97 25.13 9.57
N GLY A 177 9.83 24.88 8.28
CA GLY A 177 10.92 24.54 7.36
C GLY A 177 11.25 23.06 7.35
N ILE A 178 10.24 22.22 7.55
CA ILE A 178 10.31 20.77 7.33
C ILE A 178 9.96 20.53 5.86
N ASP A 179 10.77 19.74 5.18
CA ASP A 179 10.63 19.43 3.77
C ASP A 179 9.84 18.14 3.54
N PHE A 180 9.14 18.07 2.41
CA PHE A 180 8.35 16.90 2.02
C PHE A 180 8.82 16.32 0.69
N ALA A 181 8.86 14.99 0.64
CA ALA A 181 9.17 14.24 -0.57
C ALA A 181 8.23 13.05 -0.70
N TYR A 182 8.09 12.50 -1.90
CA TYR A 182 7.11 11.47 -2.19
C TYR A 182 7.71 10.33 -3.00
N ILE A 183 7.40 9.10 -2.57
CA ILE A 183 7.56 7.89 -3.37
C ILE A 183 6.19 7.38 -3.78
N THR A 184 6.14 6.55 -4.80
CA THR A 184 4.95 5.74 -5.08
C THR A 184 5.28 4.27 -4.82
N LEU A 185 4.54 3.62 -3.93
CA LEU A 185 4.56 2.17 -3.76
C LEU A 185 3.11 1.71 -3.61
N HIS A 186 2.66 0.90 -4.57
CA HIS A 186 1.30 0.37 -4.56
C HIS A 186 1.19 -0.77 -3.55
N VAL A 187 0.60 -0.46 -2.39
CA VAL A 187 0.48 -1.39 -1.28
C VAL A 187 -0.51 -2.50 -1.66
N GLY A 188 0.00 -3.73 -1.66
CA GLY A 188 -0.77 -4.94 -1.90
C GLY A 188 -1.19 -5.65 -0.61
N LEU A 189 -1.72 -6.86 -0.74
CA LEU A 189 -2.13 -7.68 0.40
C LEU A 189 -0.99 -8.44 1.07
N GLY A 190 0.19 -8.49 0.48
CA GLY A 190 1.35 -9.21 1.01
C GLY A 190 1.78 -8.76 2.40
N ASN A 191 1.52 -7.50 2.75
CA ASN A 191 1.78 -6.96 4.08
C ASN A 191 0.88 -7.55 5.19
N PHE A 192 -0.21 -8.21 4.82
CA PHE A 192 -1.14 -8.86 5.76
C PHE A 192 -0.88 -10.38 5.89
N ARG A 193 0.14 -10.89 5.22
CA ARG A 193 0.56 -12.27 5.33
C ARG A 193 1.44 -12.44 6.56
N GLU A 194 1.08 -13.39 7.41
CA GLU A 194 1.87 -13.72 8.59
C GLU A 194 3.22 -14.35 8.20
N VAL A 195 4.23 -14.07 9.00
CA VAL A 195 5.53 -14.72 8.92
C VAL A 195 5.41 -16.03 9.70
N ASP A 196 5.32 -17.14 8.97
CA ASP A 196 5.08 -18.51 9.49
C ASP A 196 6.34 -19.41 9.43
N VAL A 197 7.51 -18.80 9.32
CA VAL A 197 8.79 -19.49 9.22
C VAL A 197 9.68 -19.15 10.43
N GLU A 198 10.40 -20.16 10.95
CA GLU A 198 11.39 -19.94 12.01
C GLU A 198 12.63 -19.21 11.51
N ASP A 199 13.07 -19.53 10.29
CA ASP A 199 14.18 -18.87 9.63
C ASP A 199 13.64 -17.75 8.72
N LEU A 200 13.77 -16.50 9.16
CA LEU A 200 13.23 -15.33 8.46
C LEU A 200 13.78 -15.16 7.04
N THR A 201 14.96 -15.70 6.75
CA THR A 201 15.53 -15.65 5.39
C THR A 201 14.73 -16.47 4.37
N LYS A 202 13.90 -17.40 4.84
CA LYS A 202 13.02 -18.23 4.00
C LYS A 202 11.65 -17.62 3.74
N HIS A 203 11.29 -16.54 4.46
CA HIS A 203 10.03 -15.85 4.20
C HIS A 203 10.07 -15.18 2.83
N LYS A 204 9.03 -15.43 2.03
CA LYS A 204 8.86 -14.81 0.71
C LYS A 204 7.90 -13.65 0.83
N MET A 205 8.44 -12.44 0.73
CA MET A 205 7.66 -11.22 0.64
C MET A 205 6.99 -11.11 -0.73
N ASP A 206 5.71 -10.75 -0.77
CA ASP A 206 5.03 -10.48 -2.03
C ASP A 206 5.63 -9.23 -2.69
N SER A 207 5.71 -9.26 -4.02
CA SER A 207 6.23 -8.14 -4.78
C SER A 207 5.19 -7.02 -4.89
N GLU A 208 5.62 -5.79 -4.70
CA GLU A 208 4.82 -4.58 -4.86
C GLU A 208 5.49 -3.62 -5.85
N GLN A 209 4.67 -3.00 -6.70
CA GLN A 209 5.16 -2.06 -7.70
C GLN A 209 5.53 -0.74 -7.04
N MET A 210 6.68 -0.19 -7.41
CA MET A 210 7.13 1.09 -6.89
C MET A 210 7.81 1.96 -7.93
N LEU A 211 7.76 3.27 -7.69
CA LEU A 211 8.42 4.30 -8.48
C LEU A 211 9.19 5.25 -7.56
N VAL A 212 10.47 5.40 -7.84
CA VAL A 212 11.39 6.35 -7.22
C VAL A 212 11.94 7.27 -8.31
N THR A 213 11.51 8.52 -8.31
CA THR A 213 11.85 9.50 -9.34
C THR A 213 13.23 10.13 -9.12
N GLN A 214 13.84 10.68 -10.16
CA GLN A 214 15.11 11.40 -10.06
C GLN A 214 15.00 12.60 -9.11
N GLN A 215 13.91 13.35 -9.18
CA GLN A 215 13.67 14.49 -8.29
C GLN A 215 13.70 14.09 -6.81
N LEU A 216 13.08 12.96 -6.46
CA LEU A 216 13.12 12.43 -5.10
C LEU A 216 14.55 12.02 -4.71
N VAL A 217 15.24 11.30 -5.60
CA VAL A 217 16.62 10.83 -5.37
C VAL A 217 17.55 11.99 -5.08
N ASP A 218 17.54 13.01 -5.93
CA ASP A 218 18.40 14.20 -5.77
C ASP A 218 18.11 14.91 -4.44
N PHE A 219 16.84 15.02 -4.10
CA PHE A 219 16.40 15.70 -2.88
C PHE A 219 16.81 14.94 -1.61
N VAL A 220 16.56 13.64 -1.55
CA VAL A 220 16.87 12.81 -0.38
C VAL A 220 18.39 12.61 -0.22
N ASN A 221 19.11 12.37 -1.31
CA ASN A 221 20.56 12.23 -1.26
C ASN A 221 21.23 13.52 -0.79
N LYS A 222 20.78 14.68 -1.27
CA LYS A 222 21.25 15.98 -0.76
C LYS A 222 20.98 16.14 0.73
N ALA A 223 19.80 15.76 1.21
CA ALA A 223 19.48 15.82 2.64
C ALA A 223 20.43 14.94 3.45
N LYS A 224 20.71 13.73 2.96
CA LYS A 224 21.67 12.81 3.59
C LYS A 224 23.08 13.42 3.65
N ASP A 225 23.58 13.96 2.54
CA ASP A 225 24.93 14.59 2.47
C ASP A 225 25.07 15.81 3.39
N GLU A 226 23.96 16.51 3.61
CA GLU A 226 23.87 17.65 4.54
C GLU A 226 23.61 17.21 6.00
N ASN A 227 23.61 15.89 6.30
CA ASN A 227 23.30 15.32 7.62
C ASN A 227 21.93 15.75 8.17
N ARG A 228 20.96 16.00 7.30
CA ARG A 228 19.57 16.22 7.69
C ARG A 228 18.88 14.87 7.93
N GLN A 229 17.91 14.85 8.84
CA GLN A 229 17.13 13.66 9.10
C GLN A 229 16.22 13.34 7.91
N VAL A 230 16.18 12.08 7.50
CA VAL A 230 15.24 11.53 6.51
C VAL A 230 14.29 10.59 7.22
N CYS A 231 13.06 11.04 7.42
CA CYS A 231 12.03 10.29 8.13
C CYS A 231 11.08 9.60 7.12
N ALA A 232 11.01 8.29 7.18
CA ALA A 232 10.02 7.52 6.42
C ALA A 232 8.66 7.57 7.11
N VAL A 233 7.62 7.99 6.40
CA VAL A 233 6.24 7.96 6.89
C VAL A 233 5.55 6.70 6.37
N GLY A 234 5.58 5.66 7.19
CA GLY A 234 5.08 4.32 6.88
C GLY A 234 6.16 3.32 6.49
N THR A 235 5.88 2.06 6.80
CA THR A 235 6.76 0.93 6.47
C THR A 235 6.93 0.74 4.96
N SER A 236 5.92 1.09 4.15
CA SER A 236 6.03 1.07 2.69
C SER A 236 7.08 2.04 2.17
N VAL A 237 7.18 3.23 2.78
CA VAL A 237 8.20 4.23 2.42
C VAL A 237 9.59 3.75 2.82
N MET A 238 9.75 3.25 4.05
CA MET A 238 11.01 2.68 4.52
C MET A 238 11.50 1.58 3.57
N ARG A 239 10.62 0.67 3.18
CA ARG A 239 10.95 -0.39 2.24
C ARG A 239 11.35 0.12 0.87
N ALA A 240 10.64 1.13 0.34
CA ALA A 240 10.96 1.72 -0.96
C ALA A 240 12.34 2.42 -0.94
N ILE A 241 12.62 3.21 0.08
CA ILE A 241 13.92 3.87 0.26
C ILE A 241 15.03 2.82 0.29
N GLU A 242 14.95 1.86 1.20
CA GLU A 242 16.01 0.86 1.40
C GLU A 242 16.12 -0.16 0.24
N SER A 243 15.08 -0.29 -0.61
CA SER A 243 15.15 -1.09 -1.85
C SER A 243 15.98 -0.44 -2.96
N THR A 244 16.22 0.86 -2.87
CA THR A 244 16.88 1.64 -3.92
C THR A 244 18.27 2.13 -3.55
N VAL A 245 18.79 1.72 -2.41
CA VAL A 245 20.13 2.07 -1.96
C VAL A 245 21.18 1.38 -2.83
N SER A 246 22.10 2.16 -3.36
CA SER A 246 23.28 1.70 -4.11
C SER A 246 24.48 1.44 -3.18
N THR A 247 25.53 0.88 -3.74
CA THR A 247 26.75 0.48 -2.98
C THR A 247 27.50 1.66 -2.34
N ASP A 248 27.30 2.87 -2.84
CA ASP A 248 27.84 4.11 -2.26
C ASP A 248 26.97 4.70 -1.15
N GLY A 249 25.87 4.02 -0.79
CA GLY A 249 24.98 4.43 0.29
C GLY A 249 23.95 5.50 -0.09
N HIS A 250 23.82 5.84 -1.38
CA HIS A 250 22.83 6.79 -1.88
C HIS A 250 21.66 6.08 -2.54
N MET A 251 20.51 6.73 -2.60
CA MET A 251 19.37 6.26 -3.37
C MET A 251 19.64 6.43 -4.87
N LYS A 252 19.05 5.53 -5.65
CA LYS A 252 18.97 5.61 -7.13
C LYS A 252 17.52 5.55 -7.59
N THR A 253 17.27 6.07 -8.79
CA THR A 253 15.97 5.95 -9.45
C THR A 253 15.59 4.49 -9.63
N TYR A 254 14.31 4.24 -9.52
CA TYR A 254 13.78 2.90 -9.73
C TYR A 254 12.34 2.94 -10.24
N SER A 255 12.04 2.09 -11.19
CA SER A 255 10.68 1.82 -11.64
C SER A 255 10.55 0.30 -11.84
N GLY A 256 9.75 -0.35 -11.02
CA GLY A 256 9.62 -1.81 -11.07
C GLY A 256 9.02 -2.39 -9.80
N TRP A 257 9.42 -3.59 -9.45
CA TRP A 257 8.86 -4.39 -8.36
C TRP A 257 9.88 -4.57 -7.24
N THR A 258 9.43 -4.46 -5.98
CA THR A 258 10.24 -4.80 -4.81
C THR A 258 9.57 -5.91 -4.00
N ASN A 259 10.37 -6.89 -3.60
CA ASN A 259 10.02 -7.94 -2.64
C ASN A 259 10.93 -7.87 -1.41
N LYS A 260 11.56 -6.73 -1.17
CA LYS A 260 12.50 -6.57 -0.06
C LYS A 260 11.79 -6.81 1.27
N PHE A 261 12.31 -7.77 2.03
CA PHE A 261 11.92 -8.04 3.40
C PHE A 261 12.99 -7.54 4.36
N ILE A 262 12.63 -6.62 5.26
CA ILE A 262 13.52 -6.04 6.26
C ILE A 262 13.19 -6.67 7.61
N PHE A 263 14.19 -7.25 8.25
CA PHE A 263 14.09 -7.90 9.57
C PHE A 263 15.44 -7.84 10.29
N PRO A 264 15.47 -7.98 11.64
CA PRO A 264 16.69 -7.89 12.42
C PRO A 264 17.71 -9.01 12.11
N PRO A 265 19.03 -8.70 12.12
CA PRO A 265 19.61 -7.37 12.19
C PRO A 265 19.60 -6.71 10.81
N TYR A 266 19.35 -5.40 10.75
CA TYR A 266 19.36 -4.62 9.51
C TYR A 266 19.94 -3.22 9.75
N ASP A 267 20.91 -2.81 8.93
CA ASP A 267 21.50 -1.48 8.98
C ASP A 267 20.80 -0.56 7.96
N PHE A 268 19.98 0.36 8.46
CA PHE A 268 19.33 1.36 7.61
C PHE A 268 20.35 2.36 7.07
N THR A 269 20.29 2.61 5.78
CA THR A 269 21.35 3.37 5.09
C THR A 269 20.94 4.81 4.83
N VAL A 270 19.70 5.08 4.49
CA VAL A 270 19.23 6.42 4.07
C VAL A 270 18.22 6.99 5.06
N ALA A 271 17.18 6.25 5.39
CA ALA A 271 16.20 6.71 6.36
C ALA A 271 16.75 6.63 7.78
N THR A 272 16.64 7.73 8.52
CA THR A 272 17.18 7.88 9.89
C THR A 272 16.10 7.73 10.95
N SER A 273 14.83 7.79 10.57
CA SER A 273 13.70 7.64 11.48
C SER A 273 12.45 7.14 10.74
N LEU A 274 11.50 6.63 11.51
CA LEU A 274 10.26 6.04 11.00
C LEU A 274 9.07 6.56 11.81
N ILE A 275 8.02 7.00 11.10
CA ILE A 275 6.68 7.20 11.66
C ILE A 275 5.81 6.05 11.16
N SER A 276 5.25 5.26 12.07
CA SER A 276 4.46 4.08 11.70
C SER A 276 3.28 3.89 12.64
N ASN A 277 2.30 3.11 12.22
CA ASN A 277 1.25 2.59 13.08
C ASN A 277 1.78 1.40 13.90
N PHE A 278 1.00 0.97 14.90
CA PHE A 278 1.22 -0.33 15.53
C PHE A 278 0.90 -1.46 14.54
N HIS A 279 1.60 -2.56 14.66
CA HIS A 279 1.48 -3.70 13.76
C HIS A 279 1.12 -4.97 14.52
N MET A 280 0.42 -5.87 13.83
CA MET A 280 0.04 -7.17 14.38
C MET A 280 1.29 -8.05 14.63
N PRO A 281 1.24 -8.89 15.66
CA PRO A 281 2.26 -9.94 15.83
C PRO A 281 2.44 -10.76 14.55
N LEU A 282 3.63 -11.28 14.33
CA LEU A 282 4.03 -12.09 13.16
C LEU A 282 3.89 -11.37 11.81
N SER A 283 3.72 -10.04 11.80
CA SER A 283 3.67 -9.28 10.55
C SER A 283 5.07 -8.87 10.06
N THR A 284 5.24 -8.83 8.75
CA THR A 284 6.47 -8.31 8.11
C THR A 284 6.76 -6.87 8.50
N MET A 285 5.72 -6.10 8.78
CA MET A 285 5.83 -4.70 9.23
C MET A 285 6.39 -4.59 10.64
N LEU A 286 5.98 -5.49 11.57
CA LEU A 286 6.55 -5.53 12.91
C LEU A 286 8.03 -5.93 12.89
N MET A 287 8.41 -6.84 11.99
CA MET A 287 9.82 -7.23 11.80
C MET A 287 10.67 -6.04 11.36
N MET A 288 10.15 -5.19 10.48
CA MET A 288 10.84 -3.96 10.06
C MET A 288 11.02 -2.96 11.20
N VAL A 289 10.00 -2.81 12.06
CA VAL A 289 10.09 -1.90 13.24
C VAL A 289 11.07 -2.44 14.26
N ALA A 290 11.24 -3.75 14.35
CA ALA A 290 12.18 -4.40 15.25
C ALA A 290 13.64 -4.40 14.72
N ALA A 291 13.80 -4.11 13.43
CA ALA A 291 15.11 -4.07 12.78
C ALA A 291 15.85 -2.78 13.07
#